data_04e5e07ba1fd444f473390a76356d3f6
#
_entry.id   04e5e07ba1fd444f473390a76356d3f6
#
_cell.length_a   1.000
_cell.length_b   1.000
_cell.length_c   1.000
_cell.angle_alpha   90.00
_cell.angle_beta   90.00
_cell.angle_gamma   90.00
#
_symmetry.space_group_name_H-M   'P 1'
#
loop_
_entity.id
_entity.type
_entity.pdbx_description
1 polymer ?
#
loop_
_entity_poly.entity_id
_entity_poly.type
_entity_poly.pdbx_seq_one_letter_code
_entity_poly.pdbx_strand_id
1 'polypeptide(L)'
;MSLIDEIRAARVSQLTEEYKEKLLAYIKKNLMQNDYALIRGAAHFSHDWEIPDPDSKDWWRDCYAPYKLHPAITDWLNSLGFTCSRYYNRGGVDQGICVRI
;
A
#
# COMPACT_ATOMS: atom_id res chain seq x y z
N MET A 1 -17.81 2.47 -20.44
CA MET A 1 -16.71 2.16 -19.53
C MET A 1 -15.78 1.14 -20.18
N SER A 2 -14.50 1.34 -20.12
CA SER A 2 -13.57 0.42 -20.75
C SER A 2 -13.38 -0.84 -19.89
N LEU A 3 -12.95 -1.93 -20.52
CA LEU A 3 -12.63 -3.17 -19.80
C LEU A 3 -11.54 -2.93 -18.76
N ILE A 4 -10.57 -2.07 -19.07
CA ILE A 4 -9.50 -1.72 -18.14
C ILE A 4 -10.06 -1.07 -16.87
N ASP A 5 -11.03 -0.16 -17.01
CA ASP A 5 -11.66 0.49 -15.87
C ASP A 5 -12.44 -0.50 -15.02
N GLU A 6 -13.11 -1.46 -15.64
CA GLU A 6 -13.83 -2.53 -14.96
C GLU A 6 -12.88 -3.41 -14.15
N ILE A 7 -11.74 -3.76 -14.73
CA ILE A 7 -10.72 -4.59 -14.06
C ILE A 7 -10.15 -3.84 -12.84
N ARG A 8 -9.82 -2.56 -13.00
CA ARG A 8 -9.31 -1.75 -11.90
C ARG A 8 -10.32 -1.63 -10.77
N ALA A 9 -11.57 -1.37 -11.10
CA ALA A 9 -12.64 -1.29 -10.10
C ALA A 9 -12.81 -2.61 -9.36
N ALA A 10 -12.76 -3.74 -10.06
CA ALA A 10 -12.85 -5.05 -9.46
C ALA A 10 -11.68 -5.34 -8.52
N ARG A 11 -10.46 -4.90 -8.86
CA ARG A 11 -9.29 -5.03 -7.98
C ARG A 11 -9.49 -4.22 -6.70
N VAL A 12 -9.90 -2.97 -6.85
CA VAL A 12 -10.08 -2.07 -5.69
C VAL A 12 -11.16 -2.58 -4.76
N SER A 13 -12.20 -3.23 -5.29
CA SER A 13 -13.27 -3.78 -4.47
C SER A 13 -12.81 -4.90 -3.52
N GLN A 14 -11.63 -5.47 -3.75
CA GLN A 14 -11.05 -6.47 -2.84
C GLN A 14 -10.50 -5.84 -1.55
N LEU A 15 -10.33 -4.53 -1.51
CA LEU A 15 -9.83 -3.83 -0.34
C LEU A 15 -10.98 -3.48 0.58
N THR A 16 -10.90 -3.90 1.85
CA THR A 16 -11.93 -3.57 2.83
C THR A 16 -11.79 -2.12 3.29
N GLU A 17 -12.89 -1.51 3.73
CA GLU A 17 -12.87 -0.14 4.23
C GLU A 17 -11.96 -0.01 5.46
N GLU A 18 -11.93 -1.02 6.31
CA GLU A 18 -11.07 -1.05 7.50
C GLU A 18 -9.59 -0.91 7.11
N TYR A 19 -9.14 -1.69 6.15
CA TYR A 19 -7.74 -1.64 5.72
C TYR A 19 -7.43 -0.35 4.96
N LYS A 20 -8.38 0.15 4.18
CA LYS A 20 -8.22 1.44 3.50
C LYS A 20 -7.99 2.57 4.49
N GLU A 21 -8.80 2.64 5.54
CA GLU A 21 -8.66 3.67 6.57
C GLU A 21 -7.32 3.59 7.29
N LYS A 22 -6.94 2.38 7.71
CA LYS A 22 -5.67 2.16 8.40
C LYS A 22 -4.49 2.52 7.50
N LEU A 23 -4.54 2.11 6.24
CA LEU A 23 -3.46 2.35 5.30
C LEU A 23 -3.31 3.83 5.00
N LEU A 24 -4.42 4.56 4.81
CA LEU A 24 -4.38 6.00 4.59
C LEU A 24 -3.79 6.75 5.79
N ALA A 25 -4.15 6.35 7.01
CA ALA A 25 -3.61 6.96 8.21
C ALA A 25 -2.09 6.77 8.30
N TYR A 26 -1.62 5.56 8.00
CA TYR A 26 -0.19 5.25 7.96
C TYR A 26 0.54 6.08 6.89
N ILE A 27 0.01 6.10 5.68
CA ILE A 27 0.60 6.85 4.56
C ILE A 27 0.65 8.33 4.88
N LYS A 28 -0.45 8.89 5.38
CA LYS A 28 -0.55 10.30 5.73
C LYS A 28 0.53 10.70 6.74
N LYS A 29 0.66 9.93 7.81
CA LYS A 29 1.66 10.25 8.84
C LYS A 29 3.09 10.15 8.29
N ASN A 30 3.36 9.15 7.47
CA ASN A 30 4.67 9.01 6.86
C ASN A 30 4.98 10.17 5.91
N LEU A 31 4.04 10.57 5.06
CA LEU A 31 4.26 11.64 4.10
C LEU A 31 4.31 13.03 4.75
N MET A 32 3.84 13.18 5.98
CA MET A 32 4.01 14.40 6.74
C MET A 32 5.43 14.55 7.29
N GLN A 33 6.19 13.47 7.39
CA GLN A 33 7.53 13.45 7.98
C GLN A 33 8.60 12.99 7.03
N ASN A 34 8.23 12.29 5.96
CA ASN A 34 9.16 11.71 4.99
C ASN A 34 8.69 12.01 3.58
N ASP A 35 9.56 11.82 2.60
CA ASP A 35 9.24 12.05 1.19
C ASP A 35 8.43 10.91 0.58
N TYR A 36 8.36 9.77 1.25
CA TYR A 36 7.65 8.61 0.74
C TYR A 36 7.13 7.74 1.88
N ALA A 37 6.17 6.89 1.56
CA ALA A 37 5.69 5.84 2.44
C ALA A 37 5.90 4.50 1.71
N LEU A 38 6.36 3.48 2.43
CA LEU A 38 6.65 2.19 1.87
C LEU A 38 5.68 1.13 2.37
N ILE A 39 5.04 0.42 1.43
CA ILE A 39 4.19 -0.72 1.72
C ILE A 39 4.90 -1.96 1.22
N ARG A 40 5.38 -2.78 2.14
CA ARG A 40 6.11 -3.99 1.78
C ARG A 40 5.17 -5.15 1.48
N GLY A 41 5.69 -6.14 0.76
CA GLY A 41 4.95 -7.35 0.48
C GLY A 41 5.07 -8.36 1.62
N ALA A 42 3.94 -8.88 2.07
CA ALA A 42 3.94 -10.00 2.99
C ALA A 42 4.21 -11.28 2.19
N ALA A 43 5.41 -11.85 2.37
CA ALA A 43 5.81 -13.06 1.68
C ALA A 43 5.27 -14.29 2.39
N HIS A 44 4.92 -15.30 1.64
CA HIS A 44 4.75 -16.72 2.00
C HIS A 44 3.94 -17.10 3.23
N PHE A 45 3.79 -16.24 4.17
CA PHE A 45 3.08 -16.55 5.39
C PHE A 45 1.70 -15.97 5.32
N SER A 46 0.79 -16.68 5.84
CA SER A 46 -0.62 -16.34 5.97
C SER A 46 -0.90 -15.03 6.70
N HIS A 47 0.09 -14.17 6.80
CA HIS A 47 -0.10 -12.88 7.43
C HIS A 47 -0.62 -11.91 6.42
N ASP A 48 -1.79 -11.45 6.72
CA ASP A 48 -2.51 -10.61 5.82
C ASP A 48 -1.91 -9.21 5.83
N TRP A 49 -2.33 -8.42 6.74
CA TRP A 49 -1.91 -7.02 6.80
C TRP A 49 -1.24 -6.72 8.12
N GLU A 50 -0.13 -5.99 8.07
CA GLU A 50 0.47 -5.38 9.24
C GLU A 50 0.62 -3.89 8.96
N ILE A 51 -0.34 -3.11 9.47
CA ILE A 51 -0.34 -1.66 9.30
C ILE A 51 -0.10 -1.06 10.68
N PRO A 52 1.01 -0.32 10.88
CA PRO A 52 1.28 0.33 12.16
C PRO A 52 0.19 1.33 12.52
N ASP A 53 -0.20 1.34 13.79
CA ASP A 53 -1.12 2.32 14.31
C ASP A 53 -0.39 3.67 14.37
N PRO A 54 -0.90 4.73 13.71
CA PRO A 54 -0.25 6.03 13.69
C PRO A 54 -0.16 6.68 15.08
N ASP A 55 -0.99 6.25 16.03
CA ASP A 55 -0.96 6.76 17.40
C ASP A 55 -0.06 5.94 18.32
N SER A 56 0.51 4.86 17.82
CA SER A 56 1.42 3.98 18.56
C SER A 56 2.83 4.56 18.58
N LYS A 57 3.62 4.16 19.59
CA LYS A 57 5.05 4.46 19.65
C LYS A 57 5.81 3.82 18.49
N ASP A 58 5.27 2.74 17.96
CA ASP A 58 5.88 1.96 16.88
C ASP A 58 5.32 2.33 15.51
N TRP A 59 4.74 3.51 15.36
CA TRP A 59 4.14 3.93 14.09
C TRP A 59 5.11 3.92 12.91
N TRP A 60 6.40 3.99 13.17
CA TRP A 60 7.45 3.98 12.16
C TRP A 60 7.80 2.59 11.63
N ARG A 61 7.18 1.55 12.19
CA ARG A 61 7.45 0.16 11.74
C ARG A 61 7.00 -0.05 10.31
N ASP A 62 7.56 -1.09 9.69
CA ASP A 62 7.22 -1.43 8.32
C ASP A 62 5.75 -1.82 8.20
N CYS A 63 5.11 -1.31 7.14
CA CYS A 63 3.77 -1.70 6.76
C CYS A 63 3.85 -2.85 5.75
N TYR A 64 3.10 -3.92 5.99
CA TYR A 64 3.05 -5.08 5.12
C TYR A 64 1.65 -5.29 4.58
N ALA A 65 1.55 -5.64 3.31
CA ALA A 65 0.31 -6.02 2.67
C ALA A 65 0.55 -7.26 1.79
N PRO A 66 -0.45 -8.16 1.64
CA PRO A 66 -0.28 -9.32 0.78
C PRO A 66 0.08 -8.93 -0.65
N TYR A 67 1.05 -9.61 -1.24
CA TYR A 67 1.49 -9.33 -2.61
C TYR A 67 0.33 -9.35 -3.62
N LYS A 68 -0.60 -10.28 -3.44
CA LYS A 68 -1.75 -10.41 -4.34
C LYS A 68 -2.64 -9.16 -4.38
N LEU A 69 -2.58 -8.32 -3.35
CA LEU A 69 -3.36 -7.09 -3.26
C LEU A 69 -2.61 -5.85 -3.74
N HIS A 70 -1.30 -5.97 -4.03
CA HIS A 70 -0.51 -4.82 -4.43
C HIS A 70 -1.04 -4.11 -5.68
N PRO A 71 -1.48 -4.81 -6.74
CA PRO A 71 -2.09 -4.12 -7.88
C PRO A 71 -3.34 -3.32 -7.49
N ALA A 72 -4.19 -3.88 -6.63
CA ALA A 72 -5.39 -3.19 -6.14
C ALA A 72 -5.04 -1.97 -5.32
N ILE A 73 -4.05 -2.08 -4.43
CA ILE A 73 -3.59 -0.97 -3.60
C ILE A 73 -3.04 0.14 -4.47
N THR A 74 -2.22 -0.20 -5.47
CA THR A 74 -1.65 0.77 -6.40
C THR A 74 -2.73 1.50 -7.17
N ASP A 75 -3.69 0.78 -7.74
CA ASP A 75 -4.79 1.38 -8.49
C ASP A 75 -5.61 2.33 -7.61
N TRP A 76 -5.91 1.89 -6.39
CA TRP A 76 -6.68 2.70 -5.45
C TRP A 76 -5.96 3.98 -5.05
N LEU A 77 -4.68 3.88 -4.66
CA LEU A 77 -3.90 5.05 -4.25
C LEU A 77 -3.68 6.02 -5.41
N ASN A 78 -3.45 5.51 -6.61
CA ASN A 78 -3.34 6.36 -7.80
C ASN A 78 -4.66 7.12 -8.05
N SER A 79 -5.80 6.48 -7.81
CA SER A 79 -7.10 7.12 -7.97
C SER A 79 -7.33 8.25 -6.98
N LEU A 80 -6.63 8.23 -5.84
CA LEU A 80 -6.70 9.28 -4.83
C LEU A 80 -5.69 10.41 -5.08
N GLY A 81 -4.85 10.28 -6.10
CA GLY A 81 -3.87 11.30 -6.45
C GLY A 81 -2.45 11.02 -6.00
N PHE A 82 -2.20 9.91 -5.32
CA PHE A 82 -0.85 9.52 -4.95
C PHE A 82 -0.10 8.97 -6.16
N THR A 83 1.22 9.09 -6.13
CA THR A 83 2.09 8.46 -7.11
C THR A 83 2.68 7.20 -6.51
N CYS A 84 2.39 6.07 -7.12
CA CYS A 84 2.88 4.78 -6.64
C CYS A 84 3.87 4.19 -7.63
N SER A 85 4.99 3.68 -7.12
CA SER A 85 5.98 2.98 -7.92
C SER A 85 6.40 1.71 -7.21
N ARG A 86 6.92 0.75 -7.94
CA ARG A 86 7.44 -0.47 -7.34
C ARG A 86 8.74 -0.18 -6.62
N TYR A 87 8.88 -0.77 -5.46
CA TYR A 87 10.12 -0.69 -4.69
C TYR A 87 10.93 -1.97 -4.87
N TYR A 88 12.20 -1.80 -5.26
CA TYR A 88 13.12 -2.90 -5.44
C TYR A 88 14.25 -2.78 -4.43
N ASN A 89 14.69 -3.92 -3.87
CA ASN A 89 15.88 -3.91 -3.04
C ASN A 89 17.14 -3.86 -3.91
N ARG A 90 18.31 -3.89 -3.28
CA ARG A 90 19.60 -3.84 -3.98
C ARG A 90 19.81 -5.01 -4.95
N GLY A 91 19.16 -6.13 -4.70
CA GLY A 91 19.24 -7.28 -5.59
C GLY A 91 18.25 -7.26 -6.74
N GLY A 92 17.47 -6.18 -6.88
CA GLY A 92 16.46 -6.06 -7.92
C GLY A 92 15.20 -6.85 -7.67
N VAL A 93 14.99 -7.34 -6.45
CA VAL A 93 13.77 -8.07 -6.08
C VAL A 93 12.69 -7.09 -5.66
N ASP A 94 11.50 -7.24 -6.23
CA ASP A 94 10.35 -6.41 -5.89
C ASP A 94 9.97 -6.63 -4.42
N GLN A 95 9.98 -5.56 -3.63
CA GLN A 95 9.68 -5.62 -2.20
C GLN A 95 8.41 -4.88 -1.80
N GLY A 96 7.78 -4.19 -2.71
CA GLY A 96 6.55 -3.50 -2.37
C GLY A 96 6.23 -2.29 -3.22
N ILE A 97 5.54 -1.35 -2.59
CA ILE A 97 5.04 -0.15 -3.23
C ILE A 97 5.63 1.06 -2.52
N CYS A 98 6.23 1.96 -3.27
CA CYS A 98 6.67 3.26 -2.78
C CYS A 98 5.59 4.29 -3.13
N VAL A 99 5.01 4.94 -2.12
CA VAL A 99 3.92 5.90 -2.27
C VAL A 99 4.46 7.30 -2.06
N ARG A 100 4.19 8.19 -3.01
CA ARG A 100 4.58 9.60 -2.96
C ARG A 100 3.41 10.50 -3.35
N ILE A 101 3.57 11.75 -3.07
CA ILE A 101 2.63 12.79 -3.52
C ILE A 101 2.87 13.15 -4.97
#